data_a890f78f2bf34d858713aec7cf2c8c12
#
_entry.id   a890f78f2bf34d858713aec7cf2c8c12
#
_cell.length_a   1.000
_cell.length_b   1.000
_cell.length_c   1.000
_cell.angle_alpha   90.00
_cell.angle_beta   90.00
_cell.angle_gamma   90.00
#
_symmetry.space_group_name_H-M   'P 1'
#
loop_
_entity.id
_entity.type
_entity.pdbx_description
1 polymer ?
#
loop_
_entity_poly.entity_id
_entity_poly.type
_entity_poly.pdbx_seq_one_letter_code
_entity_poly.pdbx_strand_id
1 'polypeptide(L)'
;TVFIGASATSADPAGHFARLIGAPATAVTEDASPHGAVTVAFWEPELTDRRGENGAPVRRSAMAAAADLVTDLALQQVRTLAFIRSRRGAEAIASAAKRQLEEVEPGLGTRIAAYRSGYLPEERRELEADLRSGRLLGMASTPALEMGIDVAGLDAVVVAGWPGTRASFFQQIGRAGRGGQDALAFFVASDDPLDTFVVDHPEAVFDLGVEDTVVDPENPHLLGPQLCAAAAELPITPEAFGWFGEPERVRALLDVLVEQGLLRRRPAGWFWTHPEHAAGMVSLRDD
;
A
#
# COMPACT_ATOMS: atom_id res chain seq x y z
N THR A 1 30.79 -6.19 -3.11
CA THR A 1 29.40 -6.09 -3.54
C THR A 1 28.94 -4.65 -3.33
N VAL A 2 28.22 -4.08 -4.29
CA VAL A 2 27.58 -2.76 -4.18
C VAL A 2 26.09 -3.00 -4.00
N PHE A 3 25.50 -2.37 -2.98
CA PHE A 3 24.05 -2.41 -2.73
C PHE A 3 23.43 -1.08 -3.19
N ILE A 4 22.38 -1.16 -3.96
CA ILE A 4 21.60 -0.01 -4.43
C ILE A 4 20.14 -0.27 -4.04
N GLY A 5 19.55 0.64 -3.26
CA GLY A 5 18.15 0.61 -2.90
C GLY A 5 17.40 1.80 -3.51
N ALA A 6 16.14 1.61 -3.87
CA ALA A 6 15.25 2.67 -4.32
C ALA A 6 13.92 2.56 -3.58
N SER A 7 13.41 3.69 -3.12
CA SER A 7 12.09 3.81 -2.47
C SER A 7 11.46 5.13 -2.87
N ALA A 8 10.15 5.13 -3.06
CA ALA A 8 9.40 6.36 -3.33
C ALA A 8 9.11 7.16 -2.05
N THR A 9 9.07 6.49 -0.89
CA THR A 9 8.68 7.08 0.40
C THR A 9 9.51 6.48 1.52
N SER A 10 10.36 7.27 2.16
CA SER A 10 11.16 6.87 3.33
C SER A 10 11.50 8.11 4.14
N ALA A 11 11.28 8.07 5.45
CA ALA A 11 11.60 9.17 6.34
C ALA A 11 13.12 9.34 6.52
N ASP A 12 13.82 8.21 6.69
CA ASP A 12 15.28 8.14 6.82
C ASP A 12 15.84 7.08 5.86
N PRO A 13 16.01 7.40 4.56
CA PRO A 13 16.43 6.42 3.57
C PRO A 13 17.82 5.88 3.82
N ALA A 14 18.79 6.70 4.28
CA ALA A 14 20.15 6.27 4.55
C ALA A 14 20.20 5.32 5.76
N GLY A 15 19.62 5.71 6.87
CA GLY A 15 19.62 4.90 8.10
C GLY A 15 18.79 3.62 7.94
N HIS A 16 17.63 3.70 7.28
CA HIS A 16 16.82 2.50 7.00
C HIS A 16 17.58 1.49 6.14
N PHE A 17 18.16 1.96 5.03
CA PHE A 17 18.91 1.07 4.13
C PHE A 17 20.20 0.55 4.75
N ALA A 18 20.91 1.37 5.56
CA ALA A 18 22.09 0.93 6.31
C ALA A 18 21.77 -0.21 7.30
N ARG A 19 20.63 -0.12 8.01
CA ARG A 19 20.15 -1.20 8.88
C ARG A 19 19.84 -2.48 8.10
N LEU A 20 19.24 -2.34 6.91
CA LEU A 20 18.87 -3.48 6.06
C LEU A 20 20.07 -4.24 5.52
N ILE A 21 21.14 -3.53 5.11
CA ILE A 21 22.33 -4.15 4.50
C ILE A 21 23.48 -4.36 5.48
N GLY A 22 23.39 -3.89 6.72
CA GLY A 22 24.44 -3.98 7.74
C GLY A 22 25.70 -3.15 7.43
N ALA A 23 25.60 -2.11 6.59
CA ALA A 23 26.69 -1.25 6.19
C ALA A 23 26.23 0.21 5.99
N PRO A 24 27.14 1.21 6.14
CA PRO A 24 26.78 2.60 5.89
C PRO A 24 26.24 2.80 4.46
N ALA A 25 25.21 3.62 4.33
CA ALA A 25 24.60 3.98 3.06
C ALA A 25 24.52 5.50 2.89
N THR A 26 24.56 5.96 1.64
CA THR A 26 24.38 7.37 1.29
C THR A 26 23.05 7.51 0.58
N ALA A 27 22.19 8.42 1.05
CA ALA A 27 20.94 8.73 0.38
C ALA A 27 21.12 9.80 -0.70
N VAL A 28 20.43 9.62 -1.81
CA VAL A 28 20.22 10.65 -2.84
C VAL A 28 18.73 10.95 -2.83
N THR A 29 18.35 12.10 -2.27
CA THR A 29 16.96 12.49 -1.99
C THR A 29 16.47 13.65 -2.86
N GLU A 30 17.37 14.32 -3.57
CA GLU A 30 16.99 15.39 -4.49
C GLU A 30 16.49 14.77 -5.80
N ASP A 31 15.19 14.88 -6.02
CA ASP A 31 14.56 14.43 -7.25
C ASP A 31 14.63 15.53 -8.30
N ALA A 32 15.45 15.32 -9.33
CA ALA A 32 15.62 16.21 -10.48
C ALA A 32 14.75 15.79 -11.68
N SER A 33 13.87 14.79 -11.52
CA SER A 33 12.99 14.39 -12.62
C SER A 33 11.92 15.45 -12.90
N PRO A 34 11.49 15.63 -14.15
CA PRO A 34 10.44 16.58 -14.48
C PRO A 34 9.09 16.12 -13.89
N HIS A 35 8.48 16.95 -13.06
CA HIS A 35 7.16 16.73 -12.48
C HIS A 35 6.17 17.79 -12.98
N GLY A 36 4.91 17.39 -13.20
CA GLY A 36 3.78 18.30 -13.25
C GLY A 36 3.32 18.66 -11.84
N ALA A 37 2.55 19.72 -11.71
CA ALA A 37 1.92 20.07 -10.45
C ALA A 37 0.79 19.07 -10.12
N VAL A 38 0.74 18.61 -8.87
CA VAL A 38 -0.39 17.85 -8.36
C VAL A 38 -1.19 18.75 -7.43
N THR A 39 -2.39 19.13 -7.85
CA THR A 39 -3.32 19.88 -7.01
C THR A 39 -4.12 18.90 -6.16
N VAL A 40 -4.02 19.03 -4.83
CA VAL A 40 -4.73 18.16 -3.89
C VAL A 40 -5.91 18.91 -3.30
N ALA A 41 -7.13 18.41 -3.51
CA ALA A 41 -8.35 18.90 -2.88
C ALA A 41 -8.73 18.01 -1.70
N PHE A 42 -8.89 18.61 -0.53
CA PHE A 42 -9.44 17.96 0.66
C PHE A 42 -10.93 18.27 0.72
N TRP A 43 -11.74 17.23 0.71
CA TRP A 43 -13.18 17.38 0.61
C TRP A 43 -13.91 16.58 1.69
N GLU A 44 -14.70 17.27 2.46
CA GLU A 44 -15.64 16.69 3.41
C GLU A 44 -17.02 16.62 2.74
N PRO A 45 -17.60 15.40 2.52
CA PRO A 45 -18.92 15.26 1.92
C PRO A 45 -20.02 15.97 2.74
N GLU A 46 -21.07 16.40 2.07
CA GLU A 46 -22.19 17.13 2.66
C GLU A 46 -22.97 16.29 3.69
N LEU A 47 -23.65 16.98 4.60
CA LEU A 47 -24.61 16.39 5.51
C LEU A 47 -25.89 16.03 4.75
N THR A 48 -26.44 14.87 5.04
CA THR A 48 -27.71 14.40 4.47
C THR A 48 -28.88 14.79 5.37
N ASP A 49 -30.11 14.71 4.83
CA ASP A 49 -31.33 14.88 5.61
C ASP A 49 -31.59 13.72 6.59
N ARG A 50 -30.82 12.66 6.53
CA ARG A 50 -30.91 11.51 7.42
C ARG A 50 -30.41 11.84 8.82
N ARG A 51 -31.01 11.21 9.81
CA ARG A 51 -30.58 11.31 11.19
C ARG A 51 -30.12 9.94 11.66
N GLY A 52 -28.96 9.91 12.33
CA GLY A 52 -28.40 8.74 12.97
C GLY A 52 -28.93 8.54 14.39
N GLU A 53 -28.20 7.79 15.18
CA GLU A 53 -28.55 7.57 16.59
C GLU A 53 -28.58 8.90 17.35
N ASN A 54 -29.57 9.02 18.25
CA ASN A 54 -29.84 10.23 19.03
C ASN A 54 -30.04 11.51 18.20
N GLY A 55 -30.46 11.40 16.93
CA GLY A 55 -30.70 12.54 16.06
C GLY A 55 -29.43 13.21 15.50
N ALA A 56 -28.27 12.56 15.64
CA ALA A 56 -27.01 13.06 15.07
C ALA A 56 -27.12 13.27 13.56
N PRO A 57 -26.54 14.32 12.98
CA PRO A 57 -26.49 14.51 11.54
C PRO A 57 -25.70 13.35 10.91
N VAL A 58 -26.15 12.88 9.74
CA VAL A 58 -25.46 11.83 8.98
C VAL A 58 -24.83 12.45 7.73
N ARG A 59 -23.56 12.25 7.56
CA ARG A 59 -22.83 12.72 6.39
C ARG A 59 -22.96 11.71 5.23
N ARG A 60 -22.88 12.20 4.01
CA ARG A 60 -22.77 11.35 2.82
C ARG A 60 -21.48 10.54 2.90
N SER A 61 -21.54 9.25 2.58
CA SER A 61 -20.34 8.40 2.70
C SER A 61 -19.26 8.78 1.68
N ALA A 62 -17.98 8.70 2.10
CA ALA A 62 -16.84 8.91 1.20
C ALA A 62 -16.93 8.01 -0.05
N MET A 63 -17.43 6.79 0.10
CA MET A 63 -17.63 5.87 -1.02
C MET A 63 -18.63 6.39 -2.05
N ALA A 64 -19.76 6.98 -1.61
CA ALA A 64 -20.76 7.54 -2.51
C ALA A 64 -20.23 8.80 -3.21
N ALA A 65 -19.55 9.68 -2.46
CA ALA A 65 -18.93 10.88 -3.01
C ALA A 65 -17.81 10.55 -4.00
N ALA A 66 -16.99 9.53 -3.70
CA ALA A 66 -15.95 9.04 -4.62
C ALA A 66 -16.54 8.46 -5.92
N ALA A 67 -17.69 7.76 -5.83
CA ALA A 67 -18.37 7.26 -7.03
C ALA A 67 -18.86 8.39 -7.94
N ASP A 68 -19.41 9.45 -7.35
CA ASP A 68 -19.82 10.63 -8.12
C ASP A 68 -18.62 11.32 -8.77
N LEU A 69 -17.53 11.53 -8.03
CA LEU A 69 -16.30 12.09 -8.60
C LEU A 69 -15.77 11.26 -9.77
N VAL A 70 -15.73 9.94 -9.64
CA VAL A 70 -15.31 9.04 -10.73
C VAL A 70 -16.25 9.20 -11.93
N THR A 71 -17.53 9.34 -11.69
CA THR A 71 -18.53 9.55 -12.76
C THR A 71 -18.31 10.89 -13.45
N ASP A 72 -18.21 11.99 -12.71
CA ASP A 72 -18.06 13.33 -13.25
C ASP A 72 -16.73 13.47 -14.03
N LEU A 73 -15.65 12.91 -13.49
CA LEU A 73 -14.34 12.89 -14.15
C LEU A 73 -14.37 12.03 -15.44
N ALA A 74 -15.04 10.89 -15.41
CA ALA A 74 -15.20 10.04 -16.60
C ALA A 74 -16.01 10.74 -17.71
N LEU A 75 -17.04 11.50 -17.38
CA LEU A 75 -17.80 12.33 -18.33
C LEU A 75 -16.90 13.39 -19.00
N GLN A 76 -15.89 13.87 -18.28
CA GLN A 76 -14.87 14.80 -18.80
C GLN A 76 -13.70 14.08 -19.50
N GLN A 77 -13.79 12.76 -19.72
CA GLN A 77 -12.73 11.92 -20.30
C GLN A 77 -11.43 11.91 -19.49
N VAL A 78 -11.50 12.21 -18.19
CA VAL A 78 -10.38 12.22 -17.25
C VAL A 78 -10.15 10.81 -16.73
N ARG A 79 -8.93 10.27 -16.92
CA ARG A 79 -8.56 8.94 -16.42
C ARG A 79 -8.32 8.99 -14.93
N THR A 80 -9.13 8.28 -14.17
CA THR A 80 -9.20 8.38 -12.73
C THR A 80 -8.98 7.04 -12.05
N LEU A 81 -8.17 7.02 -10.99
CA LEU A 81 -8.03 5.89 -10.09
C LEU A 81 -8.57 6.27 -8.71
N ALA A 82 -9.56 5.52 -8.22
CA ALA A 82 -10.12 5.72 -6.88
C ALA A 82 -9.61 4.64 -5.93
N PHE A 83 -9.06 5.06 -4.79
CA PHE A 83 -8.60 4.18 -3.72
C PHE A 83 -9.59 4.14 -2.57
N ILE A 84 -9.84 2.94 -2.03
CA ILE A 84 -10.59 2.71 -0.81
C ILE A 84 -10.05 1.47 -0.10
N ARG A 85 -10.04 1.45 1.24
CA ARG A 85 -9.41 0.36 2.01
C ARG A 85 -10.06 -1.01 1.83
N SER A 86 -11.35 -1.09 1.49
CA SER A 86 -12.05 -2.37 1.42
C SER A 86 -12.34 -2.84 0.00
N ARG A 87 -12.23 -4.15 -0.24
CA ARG A 87 -12.59 -4.79 -1.53
C ARG A 87 -14.05 -4.51 -1.90
N ARG A 88 -14.96 -4.59 -0.92
CA ARG A 88 -16.39 -4.27 -1.13
C ARG A 88 -16.59 -2.81 -1.50
N GLY A 89 -15.82 -1.90 -0.91
CA GLY A 89 -15.87 -0.48 -1.25
C GLY A 89 -15.44 -0.21 -2.69
N ALA A 90 -14.36 -0.84 -3.15
CA ALA A 90 -13.91 -0.69 -4.54
C ALA A 90 -14.97 -1.18 -5.55
N GLU A 91 -15.56 -2.35 -5.30
CA GLU A 91 -16.67 -2.87 -6.12
C GLU A 91 -17.91 -1.95 -6.07
N ALA A 92 -18.21 -1.39 -4.91
CA ALA A 92 -19.37 -0.50 -4.75
C ALA A 92 -19.16 0.84 -5.48
N ILE A 93 -17.98 1.45 -5.39
CA ILE A 93 -17.62 2.67 -6.14
C ILE A 93 -17.76 2.39 -7.65
N ALA A 94 -17.12 1.34 -8.15
CA ALA A 94 -17.17 1.00 -9.56
C ALA A 94 -18.59 0.71 -10.04
N SER A 95 -19.39 -0.05 -9.26
CA SER A 95 -20.76 -0.39 -9.60
C SER A 95 -21.70 0.84 -9.59
N ALA A 96 -21.49 1.77 -8.65
CA ALA A 96 -22.26 3.01 -8.60
C ALA A 96 -21.93 3.92 -9.78
N ALA A 97 -20.65 4.14 -10.07
CA ALA A 97 -20.20 4.94 -11.21
C ALA A 97 -20.65 4.35 -12.54
N LYS A 98 -20.60 3.02 -12.71
CA LYS A 98 -21.15 2.34 -13.91
C LYS A 98 -22.61 2.67 -14.14
N ARG A 99 -23.45 2.56 -13.11
CA ARG A 99 -24.89 2.83 -13.22
C ARG A 99 -25.15 4.28 -13.58
N GLN A 100 -24.48 5.21 -12.91
CA GLN A 100 -24.62 6.65 -13.14
C GLN A 100 -24.23 7.01 -14.58
N LEU A 101 -23.12 6.48 -15.08
CA LEU A 101 -22.67 6.71 -16.46
C LEU A 101 -23.62 6.09 -17.48
N GLU A 102 -24.15 4.89 -17.22
CA GLU A 102 -25.10 4.22 -18.10
C GLU A 102 -26.43 4.96 -18.21
N GLU A 103 -26.84 5.70 -17.16
CA GLU A 103 -28.03 6.57 -17.16
C GLU A 103 -27.81 7.83 -18.02
N VAL A 104 -26.57 8.32 -18.14
CA VAL A 104 -26.22 9.50 -18.94
C VAL A 104 -26.01 9.12 -20.40
N GLU A 105 -25.20 8.08 -20.64
CA GLU A 105 -24.85 7.61 -21.99
C GLU A 105 -24.74 6.08 -21.98
N PRO A 106 -25.62 5.37 -22.72
CA PRO A 106 -25.57 3.91 -22.82
C PRO A 106 -24.22 3.41 -23.32
N GLY A 107 -23.64 2.44 -22.61
CA GLY A 107 -22.35 1.84 -22.91
C GLY A 107 -21.15 2.53 -22.24
N LEU A 108 -21.29 3.75 -21.72
CA LEU A 108 -20.18 4.47 -21.05
C LEU A 108 -19.79 3.80 -19.74
N GLY A 109 -20.72 3.14 -19.06
CA GLY A 109 -20.46 2.36 -17.85
C GLY A 109 -19.42 1.24 -18.05
N THR A 110 -19.23 0.74 -19.29
CA THR A 110 -18.21 -0.27 -19.60
C THR A 110 -16.77 0.25 -19.43
N ARG A 111 -16.58 1.58 -19.40
CA ARG A 111 -15.29 2.24 -19.23
C ARG A 111 -14.87 2.40 -17.77
N ILE A 112 -15.62 1.83 -16.83
CA ILE A 112 -15.28 1.79 -15.41
C ILE A 112 -15.04 0.35 -15.00
N ALA A 113 -14.07 0.12 -14.10
CA ALA A 113 -13.79 -1.20 -13.54
C ALA A 113 -13.48 -1.14 -12.04
N ALA A 114 -13.66 -2.27 -11.35
CA ALA A 114 -13.04 -2.51 -10.05
C ALA A 114 -11.75 -3.30 -10.22
N TYR A 115 -10.78 -3.07 -9.35
CA TYR A 115 -9.53 -3.83 -9.29
C TYR A 115 -9.28 -4.33 -7.87
N ARG A 116 -8.91 -5.60 -7.74
CA ARG A 116 -8.59 -6.20 -6.44
C ARG A 116 -7.56 -7.33 -6.60
N SER A 117 -6.84 -7.61 -5.52
CA SER A 117 -5.79 -8.65 -5.47
C SER A 117 -6.30 -10.07 -5.76
N GLY A 118 -7.61 -10.33 -5.61
CA GLY A 118 -8.22 -11.65 -5.85
C GLY A 118 -8.50 -11.99 -7.32
N TYR A 119 -8.23 -11.09 -8.25
CA TYR A 119 -8.33 -11.39 -9.69
C TYR A 119 -7.13 -12.20 -10.18
N LEU A 120 -7.33 -12.97 -11.25
CA LEU A 120 -6.23 -13.69 -11.89
C LEU A 120 -5.17 -12.70 -12.40
N PRO A 121 -3.89 -13.10 -12.44
CA PRO A 121 -2.82 -12.22 -12.93
C PRO A 121 -3.06 -11.66 -14.34
N GLU A 122 -3.69 -12.46 -15.21
CA GLU A 122 -4.03 -12.09 -16.59
C GLU A 122 -5.09 -10.99 -16.60
N GLU A 123 -6.18 -11.16 -15.83
CA GLU A 123 -7.26 -10.17 -15.69
C GLU A 123 -6.73 -8.84 -15.15
N ARG A 124 -5.82 -8.89 -14.18
CA ARG A 124 -5.18 -7.69 -13.62
C ARG A 124 -4.38 -6.94 -14.68
N ARG A 125 -3.54 -7.65 -15.46
CA ARG A 125 -2.75 -7.04 -16.55
C ARG A 125 -3.63 -6.43 -17.63
N GLU A 126 -4.77 -7.06 -17.94
CA GLU A 126 -5.73 -6.51 -18.90
C GLU A 126 -6.35 -5.21 -18.40
N LEU A 127 -6.84 -5.16 -17.17
CA LEU A 127 -7.38 -3.95 -16.55
C LEU A 127 -6.34 -2.80 -16.49
N GLU A 128 -5.09 -3.13 -16.16
CA GLU A 128 -3.99 -2.16 -16.15
C GLU A 128 -3.68 -1.61 -17.55
N ALA A 129 -3.67 -2.49 -18.56
CA ALA A 129 -3.49 -2.09 -19.95
C ALA A 129 -4.66 -1.24 -20.47
N ASP A 130 -5.88 -1.54 -20.05
CA ASP A 130 -7.09 -0.82 -20.42
C ASP A 130 -7.12 0.59 -19.82
N LEU A 131 -6.73 0.72 -18.54
CA LEU A 131 -6.61 2.04 -17.92
C LEU A 131 -5.48 2.86 -18.55
N ARG A 132 -4.34 2.24 -18.83
CA ARG A 132 -3.18 2.89 -19.48
C ARG A 132 -3.51 3.37 -20.87
N SER A 133 -4.21 2.57 -21.66
CA SER A 133 -4.60 2.92 -23.04
C SER A 133 -5.77 3.90 -23.13
N GLY A 134 -6.44 4.19 -22.00
CA GLY A 134 -7.65 5.01 -21.97
C GLY A 134 -8.91 4.27 -22.45
N ARG A 135 -8.88 2.94 -22.60
CA ARG A 135 -10.11 2.14 -22.78
C ARG A 135 -10.97 2.20 -21.51
N LEU A 136 -10.35 2.12 -20.34
CA LEU A 136 -10.99 2.50 -19.09
C LEU A 136 -10.72 3.97 -18.77
N LEU A 137 -11.73 4.65 -18.28
CA LEU A 137 -11.66 6.02 -17.78
C LEU A 137 -11.62 6.06 -16.26
N GLY A 138 -12.22 5.09 -15.58
CA GLY A 138 -12.22 5.01 -14.15
C GLY A 138 -11.95 3.61 -13.63
N MET A 139 -11.17 3.53 -12.57
CA MET A 139 -10.92 2.27 -11.86
C MET A 139 -10.98 2.53 -10.36
N ALA A 140 -11.74 1.69 -9.65
CA ALA A 140 -11.74 1.70 -8.18
C ALA A 140 -10.91 0.53 -7.65
N SER A 141 -10.01 0.80 -6.71
CA SER A 141 -9.07 -0.19 -6.17
C SER A 141 -8.91 -0.11 -4.66
N THR A 142 -8.42 -1.20 -4.10
CA THR A 142 -7.78 -1.19 -2.78
C THR A 142 -6.32 -0.71 -2.91
N PRO A 143 -5.58 -0.51 -1.79
CA PRO A 143 -4.14 -0.21 -1.81
C PRO A 143 -3.27 -1.18 -2.62
N ALA A 144 -3.84 -2.27 -3.14
CA ALA A 144 -3.13 -3.20 -4.03
C ALA A 144 -2.50 -2.52 -5.28
N LEU A 145 -3.04 -1.37 -5.72
CA LEU A 145 -2.48 -0.55 -6.81
C LEU A 145 -1.55 0.57 -6.34
N GLU A 146 -1.30 0.67 -5.04
CA GLU A 146 -0.39 1.68 -4.47
C GLU A 146 1.08 1.37 -4.78
N MET A 147 1.44 0.09 -4.87
CA MET A 147 2.81 -0.38 -5.15
C MET A 147 2.87 -1.36 -6.32
N GLY A 148 3.98 -1.31 -7.05
CA GLY A 148 4.40 -2.38 -7.97
C GLY A 148 3.67 -2.49 -9.29
N ILE A 149 2.84 -1.52 -9.68
CA ILE A 149 2.12 -1.53 -10.95
C ILE A 149 2.50 -0.34 -11.79
N ASP A 150 2.75 -0.58 -13.07
CA ASP A 150 3.05 0.47 -14.06
C ASP A 150 1.75 1.13 -14.57
N VAL A 151 0.88 1.54 -13.63
CA VAL A 151 -0.25 2.43 -13.90
C VAL A 151 0.11 3.79 -13.31
N ALA A 152 0.68 4.61 -14.14
CA ALA A 152 1.02 5.98 -13.81
C ALA A 152 0.66 6.89 -14.96
N GLY A 153 0.69 8.19 -14.75
CA GLY A 153 0.26 9.16 -15.74
C GLY A 153 -1.26 9.25 -15.83
N LEU A 154 -1.93 9.04 -14.69
CA LEU A 154 -3.35 9.30 -14.57
C LEU A 154 -3.60 10.79 -14.43
N ASP A 155 -4.74 11.22 -14.94
CA ASP A 155 -5.12 12.64 -14.89
C ASP A 155 -5.66 13.01 -13.50
N ALA A 156 -6.30 12.04 -12.81
CA ALA A 156 -6.82 12.24 -11.47
C ALA A 156 -6.70 10.98 -10.57
N VAL A 157 -6.63 11.23 -9.26
CA VAL A 157 -6.72 10.21 -8.20
C VAL A 157 -7.74 10.64 -7.17
N VAL A 158 -8.55 9.69 -6.69
CA VAL A 158 -9.50 9.89 -5.59
C VAL A 158 -9.13 8.94 -4.45
N VAL A 159 -8.93 9.46 -3.24
CA VAL A 159 -8.64 8.69 -2.03
C VAL A 159 -9.85 8.78 -1.11
N ALA A 160 -10.61 7.70 -0.99
CA ALA A 160 -11.83 7.64 -0.18
C ALA A 160 -11.52 7.13 1.24
N GLY A 161 -11.44 8.05 2.18
CA GLY A 161 -10.99 7.87 3.55
C GLY A 161 -9.46 7.80 3.69
N TRP A 162 -8.96 8.14 4.88
CA TRP A 162 -7.52 8.12 5.17
C TRP A 162 -6.92 6.72 5.00
N PRO A 163 -5.84 6.55 4.23
CA PRO A 163 -5.29 5.23 3.92
C PRO A 163 -4.53 4.57 5.07
N GLY A 164 -4.33 5.28 6.19
CA GLY A 164 -3.66 4.80 7.38
C GLY A 164 -2.33 5.49 7.66
N THR A 165 -1.55 5.79 6.64
CA THR A 165 -0.25 6.47 6.75
C THR A 165 -0.09 7.56 5.69
N ARG A 166 0.77 8.54 5.97
CA ARG A 166 1.18 9.55 4.98
C ARG A 166 1.93 8.91 3.81
N ALA A 167 2.77 7.91 4.10
CA ALA A 167 3.47 7.15 3.06
C ALA A 167 2.49 6.55 2.05
N SER A 168 1.44 5.87 2.51
CA SER A 168 0.38 5.32 1.67
C SER A 168 -0.37 6.42 0.90
N PHE A 169 -0.71 7.51 1.57
CA PHE A 169 -1.36 8.65 0.92
C PHE A 169 -0.52 9.21 -0.24
N PHE A 170 0.76 9.47 0.00
CA PHE A 170 1.67 9.96 -1.05
C PHE A 170 1.88 8.96 -2.18
N GLN A 171 1.94 7.66 -1.88
CA GLN A 171 2.03 6.63 -2.91
C GLN A 171 0.77 6.55 -3.78
N GLN A 172 -0.42 6.77 -3.19
CA GLN A 172 -1.68 6.80 -3.91
C GLN A 172 -1.79 8.05 -4.79
N ILE A 173 -1.61 9.25 -4.24
CA ILE A 173 -1.70 10.50 -5.02
C ILE A 173 -0.58 10.61 -6.06
N GLY A 174 0.59 10.01 -5.81
CA GLY A 174 1.70 9.93 -6.75
C GLY A 174 1.43 9.07 -8.00
N ARG A 175 0.26 8.42 -8.09
CA ARG A 175 -0.23 7.79 -9.33
C ARG A 175 -0.77 8.81 -10.32
N ALA A 176 -1.14 10.02 -9.86
CA ALA A 176 -1.53 11.13 -10.71
C ALA A 176 -0.30 11.88 -11.22
N GLY A 177 -0.36 12.28 -12.47
CA GLY A 177 0.70 13.06 -13.14
C GLY A 177 1.93 12.24 -13.55
N ARG A 178 2.34 12.38 -14.80
CA ARG A 178 3.62 11.88 -15.32
C ARG A 178 4.13 12.77 -16.44
N GLY A 179 5.48 12.80 -16.57
CA GLY A 179 6.10 13.43 -17.75
C GLY A 179 5.87 14.93 -17.82
N GLY A 180 5.68 15.61 -16.68
CA GLY A 180 5.48 17.04 -16.64
C GLY A 180 4.03 17.52 -16.85
N GLN A 181 3.05 16.59 -16.85
CA GLN A 181 1.63 16.94 -16.89
C GLN A 181 1.08 17.22 -15.50
N ASP A 182 0.27 18.26 -15.37
CA ASP A 182 -0.46 18.58 -14.16
C ASP A 182 -1.56 17.54 -13.90
N ALA A 183 -1.87 17.28 -12.63
CA ALA A 183 -2.85 16.31 -12.22
C ALA A 183 -3.65 16.74 -11.00
N LEU A 184 -4.77 16.06 -10.77
CA LEU A 184 -5.66 16.28 -9.64
C LEU A 184 -5.61 15.11 -8.67
N ALA A 185 -5.65 15.41 -7.38
CA ALA A 185 -5.88 14.42 -6.34
C ALA A 185 -6.99 14.91 -5.42
N PHE A 186 -7.91 14.01 -5.07
CA PHE A 186 -9.01 14.31 -4.15
C PHE A 186 -8.88 13.40 -2.92
N PHE A 187 -8.80 14.00 -1.75
CA PHE A 187 -9.03 13.29 -0.51
C PHE A 187 -10.49 13.48 -0.11
N VAL A 188 -11.26 12.42 -0.03
CA VAL A 188 -12.68 12.44 0.33
C VAL A 188 -12.84 11.86 1.73
N ALA A 189 -13.13 12.69 2.71
CA ALA A 189 -13.23 12.28 4.10
C ALA A 189 -14.38 11.31 4.36
N SER A 190 -14.11 10.28 5.14
CA SER A 190 -15.14 9.45 5.77
C SER A 190 -15.72 10.17 6.99
N ASP A 191 -16.81 9.65 7.54
CA ASP A 191 -17.35 10.10 8.83
C ASP A 191 -16.51 9.53 9.99
N ASP A 192 -15.25 10.00 10.05
CA ASP A 192 -14.22 9.59 10.99
C ASP A 192 -13.47 10.83 11.52
N PRO A 193 -13.21 10.93 12.83
CA PRO A 193 -12.54 12.11 13.42
C PRO A 193 -11.16 12.40 12.82
N LEU A 194 -10.41 11.37 12.43
CA LEU A 194 -9.09 11.57 11.80
C LEU A 194 -9.23 12.16 10.40
N ASP A 195 -10.19 11.69 9.61
CA ASP A 195 -10.44 12.21 8.28
C ASP A 195 -10.88 13.67 8.33
N THR A 196 -11.77 14.03 9.26
CA THR A 196 -12.17 15.42 9.51
C THR A 196 -10.98 16.28 9.91
N PHE A 197 -10.13 15.80 10.84
CA PHE A 197 -8.91 16.50 11.22
C PHE A 197 -7.99 16.76 10.02
N VAL A 198 -7.82 15.78 9.13
CA VAL A 198 -6.98 15.93 7.93
C VAL A 198 -7.55 16.96 6.95
N VAL A 199 -8.88 17.06 6.83
CA VAL A 199 -9.52 18.09 5.99
C VAL A 199 -9.31 19.49 6.57
N ASP A 200 -9.46 19.64 7.90
CA ASP A 200 -9.31 20.92 8.60
C ASP A 200 -7.83 21.35 8.72
N HIS A 201 -6.90 20.38 8.69
CA HIS A 201 -5.47 20.58 8.90
C HIS A 201 -4.63 19.87 7.81
N PRO A 202 -4.75 20.25 6.54
CA PRO A 202 -3.99 19.63 5.45
C PRO A 202 -2.46 19.78 5.62
N GLU A 203 -2.00 20.82 6.32
CA GLU A 203 -0.60 21.01 6.70
C GLU A 203 -0.04 19.84 7.50
N ALA A 204 -0.85 19.15 8.30
CA ALA A 204 -0.43 17.96 9.04
C ALA A 204 -0.04 16.78 8.12
N VAL A 205 -0.49 16.80 6.87
CA VAL A 205 -0.11 15.78 5.86
C VAL A 205 1.19 16.16 5.16
N PHE A 206 1.37 17.46 4.82
CA PHE A 206 2.46 17.91 3.95
C PHE A 206 3.70 18.39 4.72
N ASP A 207 3.52 19.03 5.88
CA ASP A 207 4.62 19.64 6.63
C ASP A 207 5.40 18.63 7.48
N LEU A 208 4.79 17.51 7.79
CA LEU A 208 5.42 16.41 8.52
C LEU A 208 5.92 15.37 7.53
N GLY A 209 7.16 14.87 7.69
CA GLY A 209 7.69 13.76 6.90
C GLY A 209 6.81 12.51 6.98
N VAL A 210 7.03 11.55 6.09
CA VAL A 210 6.39 10.23 6.19
C VAL A 210 6.82 9.52 7.48
N GLU A 211 6.02 8.57 7.91
CA GLU A 211 6.29 7.79 9.13
C GLU A 211 7.56 6.94 8.98
N ASP A 212 8.33 6.85 10.06
CA ASP A 212 9.46 5.93 10.13
C ASP A 212 8.98 4.47 10.08
N THR A 213 9.71 3.65 9.34
CA THR A 213 9.49 2.21 9.35
C THR A 213 10.10 1.62 10.61
N VAL A 214 9.26 1.21 11.54
CA VAL A 214 9.68 0.49 12.74
C VAL A 214 9.79 -0.99 12.43
N VAL A 215 11.01 -1.52 12.47
CA VAL A 215 11.28 -2.95 12.30
C VAL A 215 11.96 -3.45 13.56
N ASP A 216 11.40 -4.48 14.20
CA ASP A 216 12.04 -5.24 15.25
C ASP A 216 12.56 -6.58 14.67
N PRO A 217 13.82 -6.65 14.25
CA PRO A 217 14.39 -7.85 13.66
C PRO A 217 14.57 -8.99 14.68
N GLU A 218 14.55 -8.68 15.97
CA GLU A 218 14.66 -9.67 17.05
C GLU A 218 13.31 -10.22 17.51
N ASN A 219 12.19 -9.76 16.93
CA ASN A 219 10.87 -10.32 17.22
C ASN A 219 10.86 -11.82 16.94
N PRO A 220 10.58 -12.69 17.94
CA PRO A 220 10.64 -14.14 17.78
C PRO A 220 9.74 -14.68 16.66
N HIS A 221 8.60 -14.04 16.41
CA HIS A 221 7.68 -14.42 15.35
C HIS A 221 8.21 -14.14 13.95
N LEU A 222 9.11 -13.17 13.80
CA LEU A 222 9.81 -12.87 12.55
C LEU A 222 11.12 -13.66 12.47
N LEU A 223 11.91 -13.65 13.54
CA LEU A 223 13.23 -14.25 13.55
C LEU A 223 13.18 -15.80 13.50
N GLY A 224 12.20 -16.42 14.16
CA GLY A 224 12.07 -17.88 14.17
C GLY A 224 11.97 -18.50 12.77
N PRO A 225 11.01 -18.09 11.92
CA PRO A 225 10.93 -18.53 10.53
C PRO A 225 12.18 -18.24 9.71
N GLN A 226 12.85 -17.10 9.93
CA GLN A 226 14.10 -16.74 9.25
C GLN A 226 15.24 -17.68 9.66
N LEU A 227 15.37 -18.03 10.95
CA LEU A 227 16.34 -19.03 11.42
C LEU A 227 16.07 -20.42 10.82
N CYS A 228 14.80 -20.81 10.69
CA CYS A 228 14.44 -22.07 10.01
C CYS A 228 14.87 -22.06 8.54
N ALA A 229 14.60 -20.96 7.83
CA ALA A 229 15.01 -20.81 6.43
C ALA A 229 16.54 -20.83 6.28
N ALA A 230 17.27 -20.10 7.15
CA ALA A 230 18.74 -20.11 7.16
C ALA A 230 19.30 -21.50 7.47
N ALA A 231 18.73 -22.22 8.45
CA ALA A 231 19.16 -23.59 8.80
C ALA A 231 18.89 -24.63 7.70
N ALA A 232 17.95 -24.34 6.80
CA ALA A 232 17.67 -25.16 5.62
C ALA A 232 18.73 -24.96 4.52
N GLU A 233 19.31 -23.78 4.42
CA GLU A 233 20.39 -23.49 3.48
C GLU A 233 21.73 -23.98 3.99
N LEU A 234 22.11 -23.60 5.23
CA LEU A 234 23.35 -23.99 5.90
C LEU A 234 23.11 -24.17 7.40
N PRO A 235 23.81 -25.11 8.08
CA PRO A 235 23.72 -25.25 9.52
C PRO A 235 24.06 -23.93 10.23
N ILE A 236 23.19 -23.52 11.16
CA ILE A 236 23.48 -22.34 11.97
C ILE A 236 24.49 -22.76 13.05
N THR A 237 25.65 -22.10 13.08
CA THR A 237 26.68 -22.32 14.09
C THR A 237 26.74 -21.18 15.11
N PRO A 238 27.32 -21.36 16.30
CA PRO A 238 27.43 -20.29 17.29
C PRO A 238 28.13 -19.02 16.76
N GLU A 239 29.08 -19.17 15.83
CA GLU A 239 29.79 -18.06 15.20
C GLU A 239 28.88 -17.19 14.31
N ALA A 240 27.80 -17.77 13.83
CA ALA A 240 26.82 -17.07 12.99
C ALA A 240 25.75 -16.31 13.79
N PHE A 241 25.63 -16.50 15.11
CA PHE A 241 24.55 -15.91 15.91
C PHE A 241 24.50 -14.38 15.78
N GLY A 242 25.66 -13.71 15.80
CA GLY A 242 25.73 -12.25 15.67
C GLY A 242 25.16 -11.68 14.36
N TRP A 243 24.89 -12.53 13.36
CA TRP A 243 24.22 -12.11 12.11
C TRP A 243 22.70 -11.99 12.26
N PHE A 244 22.15 -12.67 13.27
CA PHE A 244 20.71 -12.77 13.51
C PHE A 244 20.26 -11.93 14.72
N GLY A 245 21.18 -11.44 15.53
CA GLY A 245 20.87 -10.63 16.71
C GLY A 245 21.78 -10.94 17.90
N GLU A 246 21.27 -10.66 19.09
CA GLU A 246 21.97 -10.92 20.33
C GLU A 246 22.17 -12.45 20.53
N PRO A 247 23.42 -12.95 20.70
CA PRO A 247 23.73 -14.38 20.67
C PRO A 247 22.95 -15.23 21.65
N GLU A 248 22.67 -14.73 22.84
CA GLU A 248 21.93 -15.47 23.87
C GLU A 248 20.45 -15.63 23.49
N ARG A 249 19.85 -14.58 22.92
CA ARG A 249 18.48 -14.61 22.41
C ARG A 249 18.33 -15.53 21.23
N VAL A 250 19.25 -15.45 20.26
CA VAL A 250 19.26 -16.34 19.10
C VAL A 250 19.35 -17.79 19.53
N ARG A 251 20.23 -18.10 20.51
CA ARG A 251 20.38 -19.45 21.05
C ARG A 251 19.10 -19.93 21.72
N ALA A 252 18.49 -19.10 22.58
CA ALA A 252 17.25 -19.45 23.24
C ALA A 252 16.13 -19.75 22.24
N LEU A 253 16.01 -18.94 21.18
CA LEU A 253 15.02 -19.18 20.12
C LEU A 253 15.30 -20.46 19.33
N LEU A 254 16.57 -20.75 19.01
CA LEU A 254 16.95 -22.01 18.37
C LEU A 254 16.61 -23.25 19.23
N ASP A 255 16.79 -23.14 20.56
CA ASP A 255 16.43 -24.24 21.47
C ASP A 255 14.89 -24.43 21.49
N VAL A 256 14.07 -23.38 21.47
CA VAL A 256 12.61 -23.46 21.32
C VAL A 256 12.24 -24.13 19.98
N LEU A 257 12.88 -23.76 18.88
CA LEU A 257 12.62 -24.38 17.56
C LEU A 257 13.02 -25.86 17.52
N VAL A 258 14.01 -26.28 18.30
CA VAL A 258 14.35 -27.70 18.51
C VAL A 258 13.28 -28.43 19.32
N GLU A 259 12.77 -27.81 20.39
CA GLU A 259 11.66 -28.37 21.19
C GLU A 259 10.38 -28.53 20.35
N GLN A 260 10.11 -27.61 19.44
CA GLN A 260 9.00 -27.70 18.49
C GLN A 260 9.21 -28.73 17.36
N GLY A 261 10.39 -29.37 17.29
CA GLY A 261 10.73 -30.36 16.26
C GLY A 261 11.04 -29.79 14.89
N LEU A 262 11.13 -28.47 14.75
CA LEU A 262 11.45 -27.81 13.48
C LEU A 262 12.94 -27.91 13.15
N LEU A 263 13.79 -27.76 14.16
CA LEU A 263 15.23 -27.89 14.02
C LEU A 263 15.77 -29.10 14.79
N ARG A 264 16.95 -29.56 14.40
CA ARG A 264 17.73 -30.57 15.16
C ARG A 264 19.10 -30.02 15.45
N ARG A 265 19.49 -30.03 16.73
CA ARG A 265 20.84 -29.69 17.17
C ARG A 265 21.78 -30.88 16.98
N ARG A 266 22.96 -30.63 16.37
CA ARG A 266 24.06 -31.58 16.20
C ARG A 266 25.38 -30.90 16.57
N PRO A 267 26.51 -31.64 16.72
CA PRO A 267 27.81 -31.00 17.00
C PRO A 267 28.22 -29.90 16.00
N ALA A 268 27.78 -30.00 14.74
CA ALA A 268 28.07 -29.03 13.67
C ALA A 268 27.05 -27.87 13.60
N GLY A 269 26.09 -27.76 14.52
CA GLY A 269 25.12 -26.66 14.54
C GLY A 269 23.67 -27.11 14.57
N TRP A 270 22.77 -26.19 14.24
CA TRP A 270 21.33 -26.41 14.11
C TRP A 270 20.94 -26.60 12.66
N PHE A 271 20.17 -27.64 12.40
CA PHE A 271 19.77 -28.10 11.06
C PHE A 271 18.26 -28.10 10.91
N TRP A 272 17.78 -27.68 9.77
CA TRP A 272 16.40 -27.92 9.37
C TRP A 272 16.15 -29.40 9.11
N THR A 273 15.10 -29.95 9.68
CA THR A 273 14.81 -31.39 9.56
C THR A 273 13.33 -31.69 9.27
N HIS A 274 12.52 -30.65 9.16
CA HIS A 274 11.10 -30.78 8.83
C HIS A 274 10.94 -31.09 7.33
N PRO A 275 9.95 -31.93 6.93
CA PRO A 275 9.73 -32.29 5.53
C PRO A 275 9.23 -31.15 4.65
N GLU A 276 8.59 -30.12 5.24
CA GLU A 276 8.11 -28.95 4.51
C GLU A 276 9.24 -27.98 4.18
N HIS A 277 9.00 -27.12 3.20
CA HIS A 277 10.00 -26.14 2.78
C HIS A 277 10.06 -24.99 3.80
N ALA A 278 11.21 -24.76 4.42
CA ALA A 278 11.39 -23.77 5.48
C ALA A 278 11.01 -22.34 5.04
N ALA A 279 11.28 -21.97 3.81
CA ALA A 279 10.92 -20.67 3.26
C ALA A 279 9.40 -20.42 3.22
N GLY A 280 8.58 -21.47 3.22
CA GLY A 280 7.13 -21.36 3.32
C GLY A 280 6.62 -20.85 4.68
N MET A 281 7.48 -20.86 5.70
CA MET A 281 7.16 -20.31 7.03
C MET A 281 7.39 -18.79 7.11
N VAL A 282 8.11 -18.22 6.13
CA VAL A 282 8.37 -16.77 6.06
C VAL A 282 7.22 -16.12 5.30
N SER A 283 6.28 -15.48 6.03
CA SER A 283 5.26 -14.66 5.41
C SER A 283 5.84 -13.30 5.02
N LEU A 284 5.68 -12.92 3.76
CA LEU A 284 6.04 -11.58 3.26
C LEU A 284 4.83 -10.63 3.26
N ARG A 285 3.63 -11.17 3.49
CA ARG A 285 2.37 -10.42 3.57
C ARG A 285 1.45 -11.20 4.49
N ASP A 286 1.24 -10.68 5.68
CA ASP A 286 0.10 -11.07 6.49
C ASP A 286 -1.10 -10.24 6.05
N ASP A 287 -2.20 -10.93 5.76
CA ASP A 287 -3.50 -10.33 5.42
C ASP A 287 -4.23 -9.88 6.69
#